data_586d5a51fab37bca01dd531ef6063bde
#
_entry.id   586d5a51fab37bca01dd531ef6063bde
#
_cell.length_a   1.000
_cell.length_b   1.000
_cell.length_c   1.000
_cell.angle_alpha   90.00
_cell.angle_beta   90.00
_cell.angle_gamma   90.00
#
_symmetry.space_group_name_H-M   'P 1'
#
loop_
_entity.id
_entity.type
_entity.pdbx_description
1 polymer ?
#
loop_
_entity_poly.entity_id
_entity_poly.type
_entity_poly.pdbx_seq_one_letter_code
_entity_poly.pdbx_strand_id
1 'polypeptide(L)'
;LQTARLLSTLRPTELVTYRERSDDHPYLDDVLQAEPSPGRSLWIVSWGFDVPRSLARLQGRPVVYQAHSSGYGFGLPPGVPVVAVSRNTLGYWGDRAPRNPLFWVPNALEPQWLERGARPSLSDRDAVTERPIDVLVQKRKSSPYVLEQLVPALQAKGLRVEVQSGWVDDLVDLFNRSKIYLYDSAEYWRGRGVSEGFGLPPLEALACGCVLFSSFNHALADTLTPGVTAHQIGQGTLDNDLVRISAAVASPSQWLPAPSTIEELLADSSEAQWCERWNEILAQLNDLVRHGAMSQMSDMVLRSP
;
A
#
# COMPACT_ATOMS: atom_id res chain seq x y z
N LEU A 1 8.88 -6.46 -5.70
CA LEU A 1 10.32 -6.15 -5.76
C LEU A 1 10.80 -5.49 -4.46
N GLN A 2 10.17 -4.41 -3.95
CA GLN A 2 10.59 -3.71 -2.72
C GLN A 2 10.69 -4.66 -1.51
N THR A 3 9.68 -5.48 -1.25
CA THR A 3 9.69 -6.46 -0.15
C THR A 3 10.93 -7.37 -0.19
N ALA A 4 11.26 -7.94 -1.36
CA ALA A 4 12.42 -8.83 -1.49
C ALA A 4 13.74 -8.07 -1.27
N ARG A 5 13.86 -6.86 -1.81
CA ARG A 5 15.01 -5.98 -1.59
C ARG A 5 15.20 -5.65 -0.11
N LEU A 6 14.15 -5.28 0.59
CA LEU A 6 14.23 -4.94 2.02
C LEU A 6 14.52 -6.18 2.87
N LEU A 7 13.87 -7.30 2.60
CA LEU A 7 14.17 -8.54 3.31
C LEU A 7 15.61 -9.00 3.12
N SER A 8 16.22 -8.76 1.94
CA SER A 8 17.61 -9.10 1.68
C SER A 8 18.61 -8.35 2.56
N THR A 9 18.21 -7.21 3.12
CA THR A 9 19.04 -6.49 4.13
C THR A 9 18.98 -7.14 5.51
N LEU A 10 17.95 -7.94 5.78
CA LEU A 10 17.74 -8.61 7.08
C LEU A 10 18.24 -10.06 7.06
N ARG A 11 17.99 -10.78 5.98
CA ARG A 11 18.33 -12.22 5.82
C ARG A 11 18.65 -12.50 4.35
N PRO A 12 19.47 -13.53 4.07
CA PRO A 12 19.64 -14.00 2.69
C PRO A 12 18.27 -14.29 2.07
N THR A 13 17.95 -13.59 0.98
CA THR A 13 16.61 -13.61 0.37
C THR A 13 16.75 -13.71 -1.14
N GLU A 14 15.96 -14.58 -1.75
CA GLU A 14 15.90 -14.77 -3.19
C GLU A 14 14.47 -14.53 -3.68
N LEU A 15 14.33 -13.83 -4.81
CA LEU A 15 13.05 -13.64 -5.49
C LEU A 15 12.83 -14.80 -6.48
N VAL A 16 11.71 -15.50 -6.32
CA VAL A 16 11.34 -16.65 -7.15
C VAL A 16 10.10 -16.33 -7.97
N THR A 17 10.15 -16.54 -9.29
CA THR A 17 8.98 -16.38 -10.17
C THR A 17 8.15 -17.67 -10.21
N TYR A 18 6.83 -17.55 -10.47
CA TYR A 18 5.93 -18.71 -10.47
C TYR A 18 4.94 -18.77 -11.64
N ARG A 19 4.76 -17.67 -12.36
CA ARG A 19 3.88 -17.58 -13.54
C ARG A 19 4.67 -17.78 -14.83
N GLU A 20 5.70 -16.98 -15.00
CA GLU A 20 6.54 -16.94 -16.18
C GLU A 20 8.00 -17.11 -15.77
N ARG A 21 8.78 -17.78 -16.62
CA ARG A 21 10.22 -17.89 -16.45
C ARG A 21 10.86 -16.53 -16.77
N SER A 22 11.89 -16.22 -16.04
CA SER A 22 12.69 -14.99 -16.19
C SER A 22 14.16 -15.37 -16.20
N ASP A 23 14.96 -14.65 -16.95
CA ASP A 23 16.43 -14.83 -16.94
C ASP A 23 17.05 -14.28 -15.66
N ASP A 24 16.37 -13.35 -14.99
CA ASP A 24 16.88 -12.67 -13.79
C ASP A 24 16.57 -13.41 -12.48
N HIS A 25 15.60 -14.32 -12.49
CA HIS A 25 15.11 -14.95 -11.27
C HIS A 25 14.79 -16.44 -11.47
N PRO A 26 15.11 -17.32 -10.50
CA PRO A 26 14.75 -18.73 -10.58
C PRO A 26 13.24 -18.93 -10.66
N TYR A 27 12.85 -20.02 -11.29
CA TYR A 27 11.44 -20.42 -11.42
C TYR A 27 11.07 -21.42 -10.32
N LEU A 28 9.89 -21.27 -9.73
CA LEU A 28 9.46 -22.03 -8.56
C LEU A 28 9.58 -23.55 -8.72
N ASP A 29 9.19 -24.11 -9.88
CA ASP A 29 9.27 -25.58 -10.06
C ASP A 29 10.71 -26.08 -10.09
N ASP A 30 11.63 -25.31 -10.65
CA ASP A 30 13.05 -25.67 -10.73
C ASP A 30 13.68 -25.67 -9.32
N VAL A 31 13.34 -24.64 -8.50
CA VAL A 31 13.79 -24.57 -7.11
C VAL A 31 13.24 -25.73 -6.29
N LEU A 32 11.96 -26.08 -6.47
CA LEU A 32 11.34 -27.20 -5.77
C LEU A 32 11.89 -28.56 -6.18
N GLN A 33 12.30 -28.72 -7.46
CA GLN A 33 12.97 -29.92 -7.95
C GLN A 33 14.39 -30.05 -7.40
N ALA A 34 15.11 -28.93 -7.27
CA ALA A 34 16.46 -28.90 -6.70
C ALA A 34 16.46 -29.17 -5.19
N GLU A 35 15.39 -28.77 -4.49
CA GLU A 35 15.20 -28.98 -3.04
C GLU A 35 13.94 -29.85 -2.78
N PRO A 36 13.97 -31.15 -3.05
CA PRO A 36 12.78 -32.02 -2.90
C PRO A 36 12.31 -32.17 -1.45
N SER A 37 13.21 -31.98 -0.48
CA SER A 37 12.87 -32.02 0.95
C SER A 37 12.54 -30.60 1.46
N PRO A 38 11.66 -30.46 2.47
CA PRO A 38 11.45 -29.16 3.10
C PRO A 38 12.78 -28.62 3.64
N GLY A 39 13.31 -27.61 2.97
CA GLY A 39 14.56 -26.96 3.37
C GLY A 39 14.36 -26.12 4.63
N ARG A 40 15.41 -25.40 5.02
CA ARG A 40 15.38 -24.43 6.13
C ARG A 40 14.84 -23.05 5.68
N SER A 41 14.40 -22.92 4.44
CA SER A 41 13.95 -21.66 3.85
C SER A 41 12.51 -21.36 4.25
N LEU A 42 12.26 -20.12 4.67
CA LEU A 42 10.93 -19.58 4.86
C LEU A 42 10.43 -19.01 3.50
N TRP A 43 9.29 -19.48 3.04
CA TRP A 43 8.68 -19.02 1.81
C TRP A 43 7.68 -17.89 2.10
N ILE A 44 7.86 -16.74 1.49
CA ILE A 44 6.92 -15.62 1.58
C ILE A 44 6.13 -15.55 0.28
N VAL A 45 4.87 -15.97 0.33
CA VAL A 45 3.93 -15.86 -0.78
C VAL A 45 3.28 -14.49 -0.70
N SER A 46 3.43 -13.70 -1.76
CA SER A 46 2.94 -12.34 -1.81
C SER A 46 1.92 -12.17 -2.91
N TRP A 47 0.91 -11.31 -2.70
CA TRP A 47 -0.17 -11.01 -3.64
C TRP A 47 -1.25 -12.09 -3.83
N GLY A 48 -2.25 -11.79 -4.43
CA GLY A 48 -3.50 -11.94 -5.07
C GLY A 48 -4.04 -13.36 -5.30
N PHE A 49 -4.67 -13.51 -6.44
CA PHE A 49 -5.56 -14.66 -6.76
C PHE A 49 -4.83 -16.00 -6.88
N ASP A 50 -3.52 -16.04 -7.13
CA ASP A 50 -2.74 -17.27 -7.25
C ASP A 50 -2.18 -17.81 -5.93
N VAL A 51 -2.47 -17.15 -4.81
CA VAL A 51 -2.01 -17.58 -3.48
C VAL A 51 -2.39 -19.03 -3.17
N PRO A 52 -3.63 -19.48 -3.38
CA PRO A 52 -3.98 -20.88 -3.13
C PRO A 52 -3.14 -21.88 -3.94
N ARG A 53 -2.88 -21.58 -5.22
CA ARG A 53 -2.03 -22.41 -6.08
C ARG A 53 -0.58 -22.45 -5.59
N SER A 54 -0.05 -21.31 -5.17
CA SER A 54 1.31 -21.20 -4.63
C SER A 54 1.45 -21.96 -3.31
N LEU A 55 0.47 -21.83 -2.42
CA LEU A 55 0.45 -22.57 -1.15
C LEU A 55 0.37 -24.09 -1.35
N ALA A 56 -0.44 -24.56 -2.31
CA ALA A 56 -0.53 -25.98 -2.65
C ALA A 56 0.81 -26.54 -3.16
N ARG A 57 1.57 -25.77 -3.96
CA ARG A 57 2.91 -26.16 -4.44
C ARG A 57 3.96 -26.17 -3.32
N LEU A 58 3.79 -25.36 -2.30
CA LEU A 58 4.69 -25.22 -1.15
C LEU A 58 4.27 -26.09 0.05
N GLN A 59 3.33 -27.03 -0.16
CA GLN A 59 2.86 -27.90 0.92
C GLN A 59 4.01 -28.63 1.63
N GLY A 60 3.97 -28.64 2.98
CA GLY A 60 5.01 -29.22 3.82
C GLY A 60 6.23 -28.33 4.05
N ARG A 61 6.27 -27.13 3.49
CA ARG A 61 7.34 -26.13 3.66
C ARG A 61 6.88 -25.02 4.60
N PRO A 62 7.81 -24.37 5.35
CA PRO A 62 7.48 -23.17 6.12
C PRO A 62 7.05 -22.03 5.18
N VAL A 63 5.80 -21.58 5.28
CA VAL A 63 5.22 -20.56 4.41
C VAL A 63 4.57 -19.45 5.24
N VAL A 64 4.71 -18.22 4.78
CA VAL A 64 4.01 -17.02 5.25
C VAL A 64 3.26 -16.39 4.08
N TYR A 65 2.07 -15.91 4.30
CA TYR A 65 1.33 -15.13 3.32
C TYR A 65 1.43 -13.63 3.63
N GLN A 66 2.04 -12.85 2.75
CA GLN A 66 2.01 -11.39 2.79
C GLN A 66 0.76 -10.89 2.05
N ALA A 67 -0.22 -10.42 2.80
CA ALA A 67 -1.53 -10.02 2.32
C ALA A 67 -1.58 -8.54 1.97
N HIS A 68 -1.68 -8.21 0.68
CA HIS A 68 -1.70 -6.83 0.18
C HIS A 68 -3.11 -6.24 -0.01
N SER A 69 -4.17 -7.02 0.14
CA SER A 69 -5.56 -6.56 0.00
C SER A 69 -6.54 -7.57 0.59
N SER A 70 -7.81 -7.26 0.53
CA SER A 70 -8.92 -8.12 0.90
C SER A 70 -9.83 -8.42 -0.31
N GLY A 71 -10.79 -9.33 -0.17
CA GLY A 71 -11.81 -9.58 -1.20
C GLY A 71 -11.44 -10.64 -2.23
N TYR A 72 -10.31 -11.32 -2.11
CA TYR A 72 -9.87 -12.33 -3.10
C TYR A 72 -10.73 -13.60 -3.18
N GLY A 73 -11.63 -13.84 -2.21
CA GLY A 73 -12.59 -14.94 -2.24
C GLY A 73 -12.04 -16.33 -1.88
N PHE A 74 -10.75 -16.48 -1.60
CA PHE A 74 -10.17 -17.74 -1.15
C PHE A 74 -10.02 -17.83 0.36
N GLY A 75 -9.92 -19.06 0.89
CA GLY A 75 -9.53 -19.34 2.27
C GLY A 75 -8.05 -19.72 2.37
N LEU A 76 -7.50 -19.63 3.58
CA LEU A 76 -6.13 -20.08 3.87
C LEU A 76 -6.15 -21.40 4.65
N PRO A 77 -5.21 -22.31 4.40
CA PRO A 77 -4.99 -23.45 5.26
C PRO A 77 -4.72 -22.99 6.71
N PRO A 78 -5.24 -23.70 7.73
CA PRO A 78 -4.93 -23.36 9.11
C PRO A 78 -3.42 -23.30 9.36
N GLY A 79 -3.00 -22.30 10.14
CA GLY A 79 -1.64 -22.16 10.57
C GLY A 79 -0.67 -21.46 9.65
N VAL A 80 -1.05 -21.16 8.44
CA VAL A 80 -0.25 -20.29 7.59
C VAL A 80 -0.27 -18.87 8.18
N PRO A 81 0.87 -18.33 8.66
CA PRO A 81 0.91 -16.99 9.17
C PRO A 81 0.58 -15.97 8.07
N VAL A 82 -0.15 -14.91 8.45
CA VAL A 82 -0.52 -13.82 7.55
C VAL A 82 0.12 -12.53 8.02
N VAL A 83 0.87 -11.87 7.15
CA VAL A 83 1.41 -10.53 7.38
C VAL A 83 0.60 -9.55 6.53
N ALA A 84 -0.30 -8.82 7.16
CA ALA A 84 -1.19 -7.88 6.51
C ALA A 84 -0.56 -6.48 6.40
N VAL A 85 -0.77 -5.80 5.28
CA VAL A 85 -0.20 -4.45 5.04
C VAL A 85 -1.04 -3.32 5.64
N SER A 86 -2.23 -3.62 6.18
CA SER A 86 -3.12 -2.63 6.81
C SER A 86 -4.05 -3.30 7.83
N ARG A 87 -4.63 -2.49 8.73
CA ARG A 87 -5.65 -2.95 9.69
C ARG A 87 -6.91 -3.47 8.99
N ASN A 88 -7.29 -2.85 7.87
CA ASN A 88 -8.39 -3.36 7.05
C ASN A 88 -8.09 -4.78 6.52
N THR A 89 -6.90 -5.00 5.99
CA THR A 89 -6.47 -6.32 5.50
C THR A 89 -6.31 -7.31 6.65
N LEU A 90 -5.78 -6.86 7.80
CA LEU A 90 -5.65 -7.67 9.02
C LEU A 90 -7.01 -8.16 9.52
N GLY A 91 -8.00 -7.25 9.64
CA GLY A 91 -9.36 -7.59 10.07
C GLY A 91 -10.05 -8.57 9.13
N TYR A 92 -9.93 -8.35 7.81
CA TYR A 92 -10.46 -9.29 6.81
C TYR A 92 -9.92 -10.72 6.99
N TRP A 93 -8.61 -10.87 7.20
CA TRP A 93 -8.02 -12.19 7.41
C TRP A 93 -8.30 -12.74 8.81
N GLY A 94 -8.50 -11.89 9.83
CA GLY A 94 -8.95 -12.29 11.14
C GLY A 94 -10.27 -13.05 11.09
N ASP A 95 -11.21 -12.55 10.31
CA ASP A 95 -12.52 -13.19 10.10
C ASP A 95 -12.42 -14.46 9.25
N ARG A 96 -11.59 -14.44 8.20
CA ARG A 96 -11.52 -15.49 7.19
C ARG A 96 -10.55 -16.62 7.53
N ALA A 97 -9.57 -16.35 8.36
CA ALA A 97 -8.51 -17.27 8.75
C ALA A 97 -8.30 -17.28 10.28
N PRO A 98 -9.34 -17.58 11.09
CA PRO A 98 -9.30 -17.43 12.55
C PRO A 98 -8.35 -18.43 13.26
N ARG A 99 -7.78 -19.36 12.52
CA ARG A 99 -6.79 -20.35 13.03
C ARG A 99 -5.36 -20.05 12.53
N ASN A 100 -5.12 -18.86 12.00
CA ASN A 100 -3.87 -18.47 11.42
C ASN A 100 -3.23 -17.33 12.24
N PRO A 101 -1.94 -17.38 12.58
CA PRO A 101 -1.26 -16.26 13.22
C PRO A 101 -1.32 -15.02 12.31
N LEU A 102 -1.67 -13.87 12.88
CA LEU A 102 -1.83 -12.61 12.15
C LEU A 102 -0.81 -11.59 12.63
N PHE A 103 -0.15 -10.95 11.68
CA PHE A 103 0.83 -9.89 11.91
C PHE A 103 0.48 -8.67 11.04
N TRP A 104 0.92 -7.51 11.46
CA TRP A 104 0.68 -6.26 10.74
C TRP A 104 2.00 -5.55 10.45
N VAL A 105 2.27 -5.34 9.15
CA VAL A 105 3.40 -4.54 8.66
C VAL A 105 2.91 -3.64 7.53
N PRO A 106 2.74 -2.34 7.79
CA PRO A 106 2.43 -1.36 6.75
C PRO A 106 3.49 -1.37 5.65
N ASN A 107 3.09 -1.05 4.41
CA ASN A 107 4.07 -0.85 3.34
C ASN A 107 4.91 0.40 3.63
N ALA A 108 6.16 0.38 3.21
CA ALA A 108 7.05 1.53 3.30
C ALA A 108 6.99 2.40 2.05
N LEU A 109 7.22 3.70 2.24
CA LEU A 109 7.58 4.61 1.15
C LEU A 109 9.01 4.34 0.70
N GLU A 110 9.24 4.45 -0.60
CA GLU A 110 10.61 4.42 -1.13
C GLU A 110 11.37 5.68 -0.70
N PRO A 111 12.70 5.58 -0.45
CA PRO A 111 13.52 6.68 0.06
C PRO A 111 13.41 7.96 -0.76
N GLN A 112 13.30 7.83 -2.08
CA GLN A 112 13.18 8.99 -2.98
C GLN A 112 12.05 9.96 -2.62
N TRP A 113 10.93 9.47 -2.07
CA TRP A 113 9.82 10.32 -1.63
C TRP A 113 10.18 11.13 -0.39
N LEU A 114 10.93 10.53 0.53
CA LEU A 114 11.37 11.20 1.75
C LEU A 114 12.51 12.19 1.50
N GLU A 115 13.41 11.86 0.60
CA GLU A 115 14.63 12.62 0.28
C GLU A 115 14.37 13.79 -0.67
N ARG A 116 13.51 13.59 -1.69
CA ARG A 116 13.27 14.55 -2.78
C ARG A 116 11.93 15.25 -2.69
N GLY A 117 11.05 14.82 -1.80
CA GLY A 117 9.74 15.45 -1.58
C GLY A 117 9.87 16.88 -1.08
N ALA A 118 9.31 17.84 -1.81
CA ALA A 118 9.40 19.28 -1.53
C ALA A 118 8.36 19.71 -0.47
N ARG A 119 8.47 19.16 0.73
CA ARG A 119 7.61 19.57 1.86
C ARG A 119 8.01 20.96 2.34
N PRO A 120 7.08 21.92 2.42
CA PRO A 120 7.39 23.23 2.96
C PRO A 120 7.60 23.18 4.49
N SER A 121 8.58 23.93 4.97
CA SER A 121 8.73 24.23 6.40
C SER A 121 7.61 25.16 6.88
N LEU A 122 7.49 25.36 8.20
CA LEU A 122 6.51 26.32 8.75
C LEU A 122 6.71 27.74 8.23
N SER A 123 7.96 28.15 8.01
CA SER A 123 8.31 29.49 7.51
C SER A 123 8.11 29.66 6.00
N ASP A 124 7.95 28.56 5.25
CA ASP A 124 7.92 28.56 3.78
C ASP A 124 6.66 27.89 3.21
N ARG A 125 5.58 27.83 4.00
CA ARG A 125 4.33 27.15 3.57
C ARG A 125 3.71 27.77 2.32
N ASP A 126 3.92 29.04 2.08
CA ASP A 126 3.37 29.74 0.94
C ASP A 126 4.06 29.41 -0.38
N ALA A 127 5.25 28.80 -0.35
CA ALA A 127 5.94 28.31 -1.56
C ALA A 127 5.09 27.32 -2.39
N VAL A 128 4.17 26.58 -1.77
CA VAL A 128 3.25 25.68 -2.48
C VAL A 128 2.33 26.46 -3.43
N THR A 129 2.04 27.73 -3.17
CA THR A 129 1.19 28.58 -4.01
C THR A 129 1.78 28.78 -5.40
N GLU A 130 3.11 28.79 -5.52
CA GLU A 130 3.83 29.01 -6.79
C GLU A 130 3.90 27.79 -7.71
N ARG A 131 3.43 26.61 -7.25
CA ARG A 131 3.49 25.38 -8.04
C ARG A 131 2.64 25.50 -9.30
N PRO A 132 3.14 24.99 -10.46
CA PRO A 132 2.49 25.19 -11.75
C PRO A 132 1.20 24.37 -11.95
N ILE A 133 1.03 23.25 -11.23
CA ILE A 133 -0.15 22.39 -11.32
C ILE A 133 -1.05 22.69 -10.14
N ASP A 134 -2.27 23.14 -10.39
CA ASP A 134 -3.21 23.45 -9.31
C ASP A 134 -3.77 22.16 -8.71
N VAL A 135 -4.14 21.19 -9.55
CA VAL A 135 -4.71 19.92 -9.11
C VAL A 135 -4.12 18.76 -9.92
N LEU A 136 -3.55 17.79 -9.24
CA LEU A 136 -3.09 16.52 -9.81
C LEU A 136 -4.10 15.42 -9.52
N VAL A 137 -4.41 14.63 -10.54
CA VAL A 137 -5.25 13.43 -10.46
C VAL A 137 -4.55 12.29 -11.18
N GLN A 138 -4.42 11.14 -10.57
CA GLN A 138 -4.01 9.93 -11.30
C GLN A 138 -5.27 9.23 -11.82
N LYS A 139 -5.36 9.04 -13.15
CA LYS A 139 -6.51 8.38 -13.79
C LYS A 139 -6.74 6.98 -13.24
N ARG A 140 -5.65 6.24 -13.01
CA ARG A 140 -5.71 4.95 -12.33
C ARG A 140 -6.09 5.15 -10.88
N LYS A 141 -7.03 4.37 -10.35
CA LYS A 141 -7.57 4.44 -9.00
C LYS A 141 -8.39 5.71 -8.70
N SER A 142 -8.92 6.39 -9.71
CA SER A 142 -9.88 7.47 -9.51
C SER A 142 -11.30 7.02 -9.81
N SER A 143 -12.26 7.59 -9.10
CA SER A 143 -13.69 7.33 -9.29
C SER A 143 -14.23 8.01 -10.55
N PRO A 144 -15.35 7.53 -11.10
CA PRO A 144 -16.10 8.24 -12.16
C PRO A 144 -16.49 9.65 -11.72
N TYR A 145 -16.86 9.85 -10.46
CA TYR A 145 -17.17 11.18 -9.92
C TYR A 145 -16.00 12.15 -10.11
N VAL A 146 -14.78 11.75 -9.74
CA VAL A 146 -13.61 12.60 -9.90
C VAL A 146 -13.31 12.84 -11.38
N LEU A 147 -13.32 11.81 -12.22
CA LEU A 147 -12.86 11.91 -13.61
C LEU A 147 -13.91 12.58 -14.54
N GLU A 148 -15.20 12.33 -14.31
CA GLU A 148 -16.26 12.71 -15.25
C GLU A 148 -17.06 13.94 -14.79
N GLN A 149 -16.97 14.32 -13.52
CA GLN A 149 -17.69 15.45 -12.95
C GLN A 149 -16.75 16.49 -12.36
N LEU A 150 -15.94 16.11 -11.36
CA LEU A 150 -15.13 17.06 -10.60
C LEU A 150 -14.00 17.67 -11.44
N VAL A 151 -13.23 16.87 -12.17
CA VAL A 151 -12.14 17.35 -13.04
C VAL A 151 -12.65 18.32 -14.10
N PRO A 152 -13.68 18.01 -14.92
CA PRO A 152 -14.22 18.96 -15.89
C PRO A 152 -14.72 20.25 -15.26
N ALA A 153 -15.35 20.16 -14.09
CA ALA A 153 -15.86 21.33 -13.39
C ALA A 153 -14.74 22.25 -12.83
N LEU A 154 -13.64 21.67 -12.34
CA LEU A 154 -12.45 22.41 -11.91
C LEU A 154 -11.77 23.09 -13.12
N GLN A 155 -11.64 22.40 -14.24
CA GLN A 155 -11.11 22.96 -15.50
C GLN A 155 -11.98 24.10 -16.02
N ALA A 156 -13.32 23.97 -15.95
CA ALA A 156 -14.26 25.03 -16.32
C ALA A 156 -14.14 26.29 -15.44
N LYS A 157 -13.64 26.16 -14.20
CA LYS A 157 -13.28 27.27 -13.32
C LYS A 157 -11.90 27.89 -13.65
N GLY A 158 -11.19 27.39 -14.65
CA GLY A 158 -9.87 27.88 -15.07
C GLY A 158 -8.70 27.32 -14.26
N LEU A 159 -8.90 26.29 -13.46
CA LEU A 159 -7.81 25.63 -12.73
C LEU A 159 -6.98 24.74 -13.66
N ARG A 160 -5.66 24.71 -13.43
CA ARG A 160 -4.71 23.85 -14.16
C ARG A 160 -4.75 22.46 -13.56
N VAL A 161 -5.61 21.59 -14.14
CA VAL A 161 -5.79 20.21 -13.69
C VAL A 161 -4.97 19.29 -14.58
N GLU A 162 -4.01 18.59 -13.98
CA GLU A 162 -3.23 17.52 -14.62
C GLU A 162 -3.86 16.16 -14.30
N VAL A 163 -4.28 15.45 -15.35
CA VAL A 163 -4.80 14.06 -15.23
C VAL A 163 -3.73 13.12 -15.75
N GLN A 164 -2.91 12.63 -14.84
CA GLN A 164 -1.84 11.71 -15.15
C GLN A 164 -2.40 10.36 -15.60
N SER A 165 -2.03 9.95 -16.83
CA SER A 165 -2.37 8.64 -17.39
C SER A 165 -1.15 8.07 -18.10
N GLY A 166 -0.77 6.84 -17.81
CA GLY A 166 0.41 6.20 -18.38
C GLY A 166 1.66 6.31 -17.50
N TRP A 167 2.81 6.11 -18.09
CA TRP A 167 4.10 6.15 -17.40
C TRP A 167 4.58 7.59 -17.20
N VAL A 168 5.23 7.83 -16.07
CA VAL A 168 5.91 9.09 -15.73
C VAL A 168 7.32 8.76 -15.26
N ASP A 169 8.32 9.34 -15.86
CA ASP A 169 9.73 9.05 -15.55
C ASP A 169 10.11 9.51 -14.15
N ASP A 170 9.63 10.68 -13.73
CA ASP A 170 9.86 11.25 -12.40
C ASP A 170 8.54 11.63 -11.73
N LEU A 171 7.99 10.69 -10.99
CA LEU A 171 6.73 10.88 -10.29
C LEU A 171 6.89 11.82 -9.09
N VAL A 172 8.06 11.85 -8.45
CA VAL A 172 8.34 12.77 -7.34
C VAL A 172 8.31 14.23 -7.84
N ASP A 173 8.92 14.51 -9.01
CA ASP A 173 8.86 15.85 -9.61
C ASP A 173 7.41 16.26 -9.92
N LEU A 174 6.62 15.35 -10.49
CA LEU A 174 5.21 15.63 -10.80
C LEU A 174 4.42 16.03 -9.54
N PHE A 175 4.60 15.33 -8.42
CA PHE A 175 3.95 15.67 -7.15
C PHE A 175 4.51 16.98 -6.57
N ASN A 176 5.81 17.21 -6.62
CA ASN A 176 6.44 18.45 -6.14
C ASN A 176 5.95 19.71 -6.88
N ARG A 177 5.52 19.56 -8.12
CA ARG A 177 4.96 20.63 -8.95
C ARG A 177 3.45 20.84 -8.75
N SER A 178 2.80 20.03 -7.93
CA SER A 178 1.35 20.03 -7.72
C SER A 178 0.98 20.62 -6.37
N LYS A 179 -0.04 21.51 -6.34
CA LYS A 179 -0.55 22.10 -5.10
C LYS A 179 -1.44 21.10 -4.37
N ILE A 180 -2.37 20.49 -5.10
CA ILE A 180 -3.38 19.57 -4.58
C ILE A 180 -3.28 18.23 -5.27
N TYR A 181 -3.47 17.15 -4.51
CA TYR A 181 -3.67 15.82 -5.03
C TYR A 181 -5.07 15.30 -4.69
N LEU A 182 -5.80 14.84 -5.71
CA LEU A 182 -7.09 14.17 -5.53
C LEU A 182 -6.93 12.66 -5.62
N TYR A 183 -7.40 11.94 -4.60
CA TYR A 183 -7.34 10.49 -4.56
C TYR A 183 -8.68 9.89 -4.08
N ASP A 184 -9.45 9.33 -4.99
CA ASP A 184 -10.74 8.69 -4.67
C ASP A 184 -10.80 7.28 -5.26
N SER A 185 -10.32 6.32 -4.47
CA SER A 185 -10.13 4.92 -4.91
C SER A 185 -11.29 3.99 -4.53
N ALA A 186 -12.30 4.45 -3.79
CA ALA A 186 -13.34 3.58 -3.24
C ALA A 186 -14.09 2.80 -4.34
N GLU A 187 -14.64 3.51 -5.33
CA GLU A 187 -15.38 2.89 -6.44
C GLU A 187 -14.49 2.07 -7.38
N TYR A 188 -13.24 2.52 -7.57
CA TYR A 188 -12.28 1.80 -8.38
C TYR A 188 -12.03 0.38 -7.84
N TRP A 189 -11.87 0.23 -6.53
CA TRP A 189 -11.64 -1.07 -5.90
C TRP A 189 -12.92 -1.88 -5.75
N ARG A 190 -14.06 -1.23 -5.47
CA ARG A 190 -15.37 -1.88 -5.41
C ARG A 190 -15.69 -2.59 -6.73
N GLY A 191 -15.48 -1.93 -7.86
CA GLY A 191 -15.68 -2.51 -9.19
C GLY A 191 -14.79 -3.73 -9.49
N ARG A 192 -13.74 -3.98 -8.70
CA ARG A 192 -12.82 -5.12 -8.81
C ARG A 192 -13.03 -6.20 -7.74
N GLY A 193 -13.99 -5.99 -6.83
CA GLY A 193 -14.26 -6.91 -5.74
C GLY A 193 -13.16 -7.02 -4.69
N VAL A 194 -12.22 -6.07 -4.66
CA VAL A 194 -11.10 -6.00 -3.71
C VAL A 194 -11.10 -4.64 -2.98
N SER A 195 -10.25 -4.48 -1.97
CA SER A 195 -10.12 -3.22 -1.25
C SER A 195 -8.81 -2.48 -1.58
N GLU A 196 -8.75 -1.19 -1.19
CA GLU A 196 -7.46 -0.51 -1.07
C GLU A 196 -6.63 -1.23 -0.01
N GLY A 197 -5.50 -1.77 -0.42
CA GLY A 197 -4.66 -2.59 0.46
C GLY A 197 -3.84 -1.78 1.44
N PHE A 198 -3.32 -0.62 0.99
CA PHE A 198 -2.53 0.29 1.81
C PHE A 198 -2.74 1.76 1.41
N GLY A 199 -2.55 2.12 0.13
CA GLY A 199 -2.71 3.50 -0.33
C GLY A 199 -1.42 4.32 -0.28
N LEU A 200 -0.36 3.87 -0.97
CA LEU A 200 0.89 4.62 -1.09
C LEU A 200 0.71 6.02 -1.71
N PRO A 201 -0.07 6.23 -2.79
CA PRO A 201 -0.16 7.54 -3.43
C PRO A 201 -0.56 8.71 -2.51
N PRO A 202 -1.48 8.58 -1.55
CA PRO A 202 -1.71 9.58 -0.53
C PRO A 202 -0.47 9.95 0.30
N LEU A 203 0.32 8.96 0.73
CA LEU A 203 1.55 9.22 1.49
C LEU A 203 2.63 9.86 0.61
N GLU A 204 2.73 9.47 -0.65
CA GLU A 204 3.60 10.08 -1.66
C GLU A 204 3.28 11.56 -1.87
N ALA A 205 1.98 11.90 -1.95
CA ALA A 205 1.51 13.28 -2.03
C ALA A 205 1.86 14.10 -0.79
N LEU A 206 1.66 13.55 0.40
CA LEU A 206 2.04 14.18 1.66
C LEU A 206 3.56 14.35 1.79
N ALA A 207 4.34 13.37 1.33
CA ALA A 207 5.79 13.45 1.26
C ALA A 207 6.29 14.57 0.34
N CYS A 208 5.52 14.92 -0.68
CA CYS A 208 5.78 16.05 -1.57
C CYS A 208 5.14 17.36 -1.13
N GLY A 209 4.45 17.41 0.02
CA GLY A 209 3.80 18.60 0.53
C GLY A 209 2.60 19.07 -0.30
N CYS A 210 1.87 18.15 -0.91
CA CYS A 210 0.59 18.44 -1.53
C CYS A 210 -0.51 18.55 -0.47
N VAL A 211 -1.48 19.43 -0.69
CA VAL A 211 -2.77 19.35 0.01
C VAL A 211 -3.51 18.13 -0.52
N LEU A 212 -3.89 17.23 0.35
CA LEU A 212 -4.53 15.97 -0.03
C LEU A 212 -6.04 16.04 0.14
N PHE A 213 -6.78 15.81 -0.94
CA PHE A 213 -8.20 15.49 -0.90
C PHE A 213 -8.40 14.01 -1.24
N SER A 214 -9.05 13.26 -0.37
CA SER A 214 -9.15 11.80 -0.50
C SER A 214 -10.52 11.26 -0.08
N SER A 215 -10.89 10.08 -0.60
CA SER A 215 -11.85 9.21 0.06
C SER A 215 -11.19 8.58 1.29
N PHE A 216 -11.99 8.26 2.32
CA PHE A 216 -11.52 7.61 3.54
C PHE A 216 -12.07 6.19 3.60
N ASN A 217 -11.52 5.31 2.78
CA ASN A 217 -11.97 3.93 2.63
C ASN A 217 -10.87 2.92 2.95
N HIS A 218 -11.26 1.79 3.51
CA HIS A 218 -10.40 0.64 3.76
C HIS A 218 -9.09 1.04 4.48
N ALA A 219 -7.93 0.68 3.88
CA ALA A 219 -6.62 0.94 4.45
C ALA A 219 -6.24 2.44 4.56
N LEU A 220 -6.90 3.31 3.81
CA LEU A 220 -6.64 4.76 3.91
C LEU A 220 -6.94 5.29 5.32
N ALA A 221 -7.86 4.67 6.05
CA ALA A 221 -8.17 5.02 7.43
C ALA A 221 -7.03 4.71 8.42
N ASP A 222 -6.01 3.96 8.04
CA ASP A 222 -4.84 3.69 8.88
C ASP A 222 -3.89 4.91 8.93
N THR A 223 -3.86 5.71 7.86
CA THR A 223 -2.87 6.78 7.67
C THR A 223 -3.49 8.16 7.51
N LEU A 224 -4.77 8.21 7.07
CA LEU A 224 -5.45 9.47 6.82
C LEU A 224 -6.49 9.78 7.89
N THR A 225 -6.39 10.98 8.46
CA THR A 225 -7.36 11.52 9.43
C THR A 225 -8.04 12.73 8.80
N PRO A 226 -9.40 12.71 8.66
CA PRO A 226 -10.15 13.82 8.07
C PRO A 226 -9.90 15.14 8.79
N GLY A 227 -9.57 16.19 8.02
CA GLY A 227 -9.28 17.53 8.54
C GLY A 227 -7.92 17.68 9.24
N VAL A 228 -7.13 16.59 9.34
CA VAL A 228 -5.78 16.61 9.94
C VAL A 228 -4.71 16.33 8.88
N THR A 229 -4.74 15.14 8.27
CA THR A 229 -3.77 14.75 7.23
C THR A 229 -4.33 14.86 5.81
N ALA A 230 -5.65 14.82 5.68
CA ALA A 230 -6.33 14.91 4.39
C ALA A 230 -7.74 15.50 4.53
N HIS A 231 -8.29 15.97 3.41
CA HIS A 231 -9.64 16.49 3.30
C HIS A 231 -10.52 15.53 2.52
N GLN A 232 -11.75 15.30 2.97
CA GLN A 232 -12.65 14.36 2.31
C GLN A 232 -13.19 14.90 0.98
N ILE A 233 -13.19 14.06 -0.06
CA ILE A 233 -13.89 14.26 -1.34
C ILE A 233 -15.35 13.75 -1.21
N GLY A 234 -16.27 14.36 -1.94
CA GLY A 234 -17.68 13.95 -1.97
C GLY A 234 -18.43 14.30 -0.67
N GLN A 235 -17.96 15.28 0.07
CA GLN A 235 -18.60 15.75 1.30
C GLN A 235 -19.67 16.78 0.98
N GLY A 236 -20.82 16.33 0.49
CA GLY A 236 -21.95 17.19 0.12
C GLY A 236 -22.20 17.19 -1.38
N THR A 237 -22.22 18.36 -2.02
CA THR A 237 -22.47 18.53 -3.45
C THR A 237 -21.19 18.75 -4.24
N LEU A 238 -21.25 18.60 -5.58
CA LEU A 238 -20.16 18.99 -6.48
C LEU A 238 -19.72 20.44 -6.25
N ASP A 239 -20.67 21.36 -6.08
CA ASP A 239 -20.37 22.77 -5.81
C ASP A 239 -19.59 22.96 -4.50
N ASN A 240 -19.90 22.17 -3.46
CA ASN A 240 -19.16 22.21 -2.22
C ASN A 240 -17.70 21.76 -2.40
N ASP A 241 -17.47 20.66 -3.13
CA ASP A 241 -16.10 20.22 -3.44
C ASP A 241 -15.36 21.25 -4.31
N LEU A 242 -16.03 21.85 -5.30
CA LEU A 242 -15.47 22.94 -6.12
C LEU A 242 -15.04 24.16 -5.28
N VAL A 243 -15.88 24.59 -4.34
CA VAL A 243 -15.57 25.70 -3.45
C VAL A 243 -14.35 25.39 -2.58
N ARG A 244 -14.34 24.22 -1.95
CA ARG A 244 -13.26 23.80 -1.04
C ARG A 244 -11.93 23.62 -1.77
N ILE A 245 -11.93 22.95 -2.91
CA ILE A 245 -10.71 22.73 -3.70
C ILE A 245 -10.21 24.05 -4.29
N SER A 246 -11.09 24.94 -4.79
CA SER A 246 -10.67 26.26 -5.27
C SER A 246 -10.09 27.11 -4.15
N ALA A 247 -10.64 27.08 -2.94
CA ALA A 247 -10.09 27.77 -1.78
C ALA A 247 -8.70 27.20 -1.40
N ALA A 248 -8.53 25.88 -1.46
CA ALA A 248 -7.26 25.22 -1.19
C ALA A 248 -6.19 25.54 -2.27
N VAL A 249 -6.58 25.68 -3.55
CA VAL A 249 -5.67 26.16 -4.62
C VAL A 249 -5.24 27.60 -4.39
N ALA A 250 -6.16 28.46 -3.95
CA ALA A 250 -5.88 29.89 -3.71
C ALA A 250 -4.98 30.12 -2.49
N SER A 251 -5.07 29.27 -1.46
CA SER A 251 -4.32 29.41 -0.20
C SER A 251 -3.92 28.04 0.35
N PRO A 252 -3.01 27.30 -0.33
CA PRO A 252 -2.67 25.92 0.05
C PRO A 252 -2.12 25.81 1.47
N SER A 253 -1.38 26.83 1.94
CA SER A 253 -0.78 26.89 3.28
C SER A 253 -1.77 26.69 4.41
N GLN A 254 -3.02 27.11 4.22
CA GLN A 254 -4.10 26.95 5.23
C GLN A 254 -4.67 25.52 5.28
N TRP A 255 -4.45 24.73 4.23
CA TRP A 255 -4.98 23.38 4.07
C TRP A 255 -3.96 22.30 4.31
N LEU A 256 -2.68 22.64 4.35
CA LEU A 256 -1.60 21.70 4.63
C LEU A 256 -1.69 21.21 6.10
N PRO A 257 -1.41 19.92 6.33
CA PRO A 257 -1.25 19.37 7.68
C PRO A 257 -0.17 20.10 8.49
N ALA A 258 -0.19 19.94 9.81
CA ALA A 258 0.93 20.38 10.64
C ALA A 258 2.21 19.60 10.26
N PRO A 259 3.38 20.27 10.15
CA PRO A 259 4.62 19.60 9.77
C PRO A 259 4.97 18.42 10.68
N SER A 260 4.83 18.55 12.00
CA SER A 260 5.11 17.47 12.95
C SER A 260 4.24 16.23 12.71
N THR A 261 2.95 16.42 12.38
CA THR A 261 2.04 15.30 12.06
C THR A 261 2.51 14.55 10.83
N ILE A 262 2.99 15.26 9.81
CA ILE A 262 3.50 14.63 8.59
C ILE A 262 4.86 13.97 8.84
N GLU A 263 5.74 14.60 9.59
CA GLU A 263 7.04 14.01 9.96
C GLU A 263 6.87 12.68 10.70
N GLU A 264 5.98 12.62 11.69
CA GLU A 264 5.66 11.39 12.43
C GLU A 264 5.09 10.30 11.48
N LEU A 265 4.12 10.64 10.64
CA LEU A 265 3.50 9.73 9.69
C LEU A 265 4.52 9.16 8.68
N LEU A 266 5.39 10.02 8.15
CA LEU A 266 6.40 9.61 7.17
C LEU A 266 7.54 8.82 7.81
N ALA A 267 7.95 9.14 9.04
CA ALA A 267 8.93 8.36 9.80
C ALA A 267 8.42 6.94 10.04
N ASP A 268 7.14 6.81 10.45
CA ASP A 268 6.48 5.51 10.64
C ASP A 268 6.35 4.69 9.35
N SER A 269 6.29 5.38 8.19
CA SER A 269 6.20 4.79 6.85
C SER A 269 7.57 4.57 6.19
N SER A 270 8.68 4.72 6.91
CA SER A 270 10.02 4.55 6.36
C SER A 270 10.40 3.08 6.15
N GLU A 271 11.36 2.84 5.24
CA GLU A 271 11.94 1.50 5.04
C GLU A 271 12.65 0.97 6.30
N ALA A 272 13.22 1.86 7.12
CA ALA A 272 13.85 1.50 8.39
C ALA A 272 12.82 0.89 9.36
N GLN A 273 11.67 1.57 9.56
CA GLN A 273 10.58 1.05 10.39
C GLN A 273 9.97 -0.25 9.85
N TRP A 274 9.86 -0.36 8.53
CA TRP A 274 9.43 -1.60 7.88
C TRP A 274 10.38 -2.76 8.18
N CYS A 275 11.69 -2.53 8.07
CA CYS A 275 12.72 -3.53 8.37
C CYS A 275 12.69 -3.95 9.85
N GLU A 276 12.53 -3.00 10.77
CA GLU A 276 12.42 -3.28 12.20
C GLU A 276 11.22 -4.21 12.50
N ARG A 277 10.03 -3.86 12.01
CA ARG A 277 8.82 -4.68 12.14
C ARG A 277 8.99 -6.08 11.56
N TRP A 278 9.55 -6.18 10.37
CA TRP A 278 9.81 -7.49 9.77
C TRP A 278 10.84 -8.31 10.53
N ASN A 279 11.87 -7.68 11.08
CA ASN A 279 12.87 -8.40 11.87
C ASN A 279 12.24 -9.02 13.14
N GLU A 280 11.35 -8.32 13.81
CA GLU A 280 10.59 -8.83 14.95
C GLU A 280 9.69 -10.01 14.55
N ILE A 281 8.97 -9.87 13.42
CA ILE A 281 8.08 -10.94 12.91
C ILE A 281 8.89 -12.16 12.50
N LEU A 282 10.02 -11.99 11.82
CA LEU A 282 10.89 -13.12 11.45
C LEU A 282 11.42 -13.87 12.68
N ALA A 283 11.68 -13.19 13.79
CA ALA A 283 12.04 -13.85 15.06
C ALA A 283 10.86 -14.68 15.58
N GLN A 284 9.65 -14.13 15.63
CA GLN A 284 8.44 -14.85 16.08
C GLN A 284 8.10 -16.04 15.16
N LEU A 285 8.23 -15.88 13.84
CA LEU A 285 8.01 -16.95 12.87
C LEU A 285 9.03 -18.08 13.04
N ASN A 286 10.30 -17.75 13.31
CA ASN A 286 11.34 -18.73 13.58
C ASN A 286 11.03 -19.56 14.83
N ASP A 287 10.47 -18.94 15.86
CA ASP A 287 10.04 -19.64 17.07
C ASP A 287 8.84 -20.56 16.79
N LEU A 288 7.87 -20.13 15.98
CA LEU A 288 6.77 -21.00 15.55
C LEU A 288 7.25 -22.21 14.75
N VAL A 289 8.25 -22.05 13.89
CA VAL A 289 8.88 -23.17 13.14
C VAL A 289 9.58 -24.12 14.10
N ARG A 290 10.39 -23.60 15.03
CA ARG A 290 11.18 -24.42 15.99
C ARG A 290 10.29 -25.26 16.92
N HIS A 291 9.16 -24.72 17.34
CA HIS A 291 8.21 -25.44 18.21
C HIS A 291 7.26 -26.37 17.44
N GLY A 292 7.46 -26.56 16.14
CA GLY A 292 6.65 -27.43 15.30
C GLY A 292 5.23 -26.93 15.05
N ALA A 293 4.90 -25.71 15.51
CA ALA A 293 3.57 -25.14 15.36
C ALA A 293 3.17 -24.94 13.89
N MET A 294 4.12 -24.66 13.00
CA MET A 294 3.88 -24.53 11.56
C MET A 294 3.81 -25.87 10.83
N SER A 295 4.54 -26.91 11.27
CA SER A 295 4.55 -28.24 10.62
C SER A 295 3.41 -29.15 11.08
N GLN A 296 2.99 -29.08 12.35
CA GLN A 296 1.83 -29.84 12.85
C GLN A 296 0.51 -29.40 12.21
N MET A 297 0.43 -28.19 11.68
CA MET A 297 -0.74 -27.63 11.06
C MET A 297 -0.93 -28.10 9.60
N SER A 298 0.15 -28.51 8.91
CA SER A 298 0.09 -29.19 7.61
C SER A 298 -0.55 -30.58 7.71
N ASP A 299 -0.29 -31.31 8.80
CA ASP A 299 -0.81 -32.68 8.99
C ASP A 299 -2.29 -32.70 9.42
N MET A 300 -2.81 -31.64 10.04
CA MET A 300 -4.24 -31.54 10.39
C MET A 300 -5.16 -31.34 9.19
N VAL A 301 -4.66 -30.75 8.09
CA VAL A 301 -5.44 -30.55 6.85
C VAL A 301 -5.73 -31.87 6.14
N LEU A 302 -4.87 -32.89 6.30
CA LEU A 302 -5.04 -34.20 5.69
C LEU A 302 -6.03 -35.12 6.42
N ARG A 303 -6.58 -34.71 7.59
CA ARG A 303 -7.47 -35.53 8.42
C ARG A 303 -8.89 -34.96 8.60
N SER A 304 -9.28 -33.96 7.86
CA SER A 304 -10.68 -33.49 7.84
C SER A 304 -11.44 -34.20 6.73
N PRO A 305 -12.61 -34.80 7.00
CA PRO A 305 -13.40 -35.56 6.03
C PRO A 305 -13.98 -34.69 4.92
#